data_49398cadec1e439d465d31e29f0cf587
#
_entry.id   49398cadec1e439d465d31e29f0cf587
#
_cell.length_a   1.000
_cell.length_b   1.000
_cell.length_c   1.000
_cell.angle_alpha   90.00
_cell.angle_beta   90.00
_cell.angle_gamma   90.00
#
_symmetry.space_group_name_H-M   'P 1'
#
loop_
_entity.id
_entity.type
_entity.pdbx_description
1 polymer ?
#
loop_
_entity_poly.entity_id
_entity_poly.type
_entity_poly.pdbx_seq_one_letter_code
_entity_poly.pdbx_strand_id
1 'polypeptide(L)'
;MLSTVEVDFRDLRSTLHPRILEDVTHVWNSAAEMSYSLKKILPAMEQNVMASSTLYALTARHARRCQRFYHVSTAYTAGFDVEEVHEALHFTPRLINAYQLSKWAAETNLFQHHQEMKLPLTLFRPSAVIGHQATGWSTGVSFGLFCLAEGILHGKRRNAGQIHLDLKEDARLNLVCIDTVVRRARELLRAEAHRQPVEIFHCVGDESLRVAEALEPAGSLLGLRVVFGPPQLEVDAEIHRIIKKNKPFADSTWHFRTDRLKQVLGDAYVPQSMNREIIRRSMMHFLAHRLQELAQEPGMATALAMP
;
A
#
# COMPACT_ATOMS: atom_id res chain seq x y z
N MET A 1 -18.82 11.12 -17.85
CA MET A 1 -18.39 10.14 -18.86
C MET A 1 -16.97 9.74 -18.51
N LEU A 2 -16.65 8.43 -18.46
CA LEU A 2 -15.28 7.94 -18.31
C LEU A 2 -14.68 7.75 -19.70
N SER A 3 -13.46 8.25 -19.89
CA SER A 3 -12.65 7.98 -21.07
C SER A 3 -11.31 7.39 -20.65
N THR A 4 -10.74 6.51 -21.46
CA THR A 4 -9.44 5.88 -21.23
C THR A 4 -8.48 6.30 -22.31
N VAL A 5 -7.23 6.53 -21.93
CA VAL A 5 -6.12 6.83 -22.82
C VAL A 5 -4.97 5.92 -22.46
N GLU A 6 -4.43 5.21 -23.42
CA GLU A 6 -3.25 4.38 -23.24
C GLU A 6 -1.99 5.24 -23.38
N VAL A 7 -1.08 5.13 -22.40
CA VAL A 7 0.19 5.85 -22.39
C VAL A 7 1.32 4.92 -21.91
N ASP A 8 2.54 5.12 -22.42
CA ASP A 8 3.74 4.47 -21.86
C ASP A 8 4.34 5.36 -20.77
N PHE A 9 4.31 4.89 -19.53
CA PHE A 9 4.89 5.61 -18.39
C PHE A 9 6.42 5.81 -18.50
N ARG A 10 7.11 5.02 -19.33
CA ARG A 10 8.54 5.20 -19.60
C ARG A 10 8.79 6.30 -20.63
N ASP A 11 7.77 6.64 -21.44
CA ASP A 11 7.84 7.69 -22.46
C ASP A 11 6.55 8.53 -22.49
N LEU A 12 6.21 9.13 -21.35
CA LEU A 12 5.05 10.01 -21.24
C LEU A 12 5.13 11.24 -22.14
N ARG A 13 6.34 11.72 -22.44
CA ARG A 13 6.50 12.92 -23.31
C ARG A 13 6.00 12.69 -24.72
N SER A 14 6.17 11.48 -25.23
CA SER A 14 5.74 11.12 -26.59
C SER A 14 4.33 10.54 -26.61
N THR A 15 3.91 9.87 -25.55
CA THR A 15 2.65 9.11 -25.52
C THR A 15 1.48 9.84 -24.89
N LEU A 16 1.72 10.79 -23.95
CA LEU A 16 0.67 11.62 -23.36
C LEU A 16 0.51 12.94 -24.16
N HIS A 17 -0.47 12.98 -25.06
CA HIS A 17 -0.71 14.17 -25.86
C HIS A 17 -1.16 15.36 -24.98
N PRO A 18 -0.54 16.56 -25.07
CA PRO A 18 -0.85 17.72 -24.22
C PRO A 18 -2.32 18.13 -24.18
N ARG A 19 -3.07 17.96 -25.27
CA ARG A 19 -4.51 18.27 -25.32
C ARG A 19 -5.34 17.50 -24.31
N ILE A 20 -4.89 16.31 -23.86
CA ILE A 20 -5.57 15.53 -22.83
C ILE A 20 -5.56 16.27 -21.50
N LEU A 21 -4.55 17.10 -21.27
CA LEU A 21 -4.36 17.85 -20.03
C LEU A 21 -5.06 19.21 -20.00
N GLU A 22 -5.49 19.76 -21.13
CA GLU A 22 -5.99 21.16 -21.24
C GLU A 22 -7.15 21.47 -20.27
N ASP A 23 -8.10 20.53 -20.12
CA ASP A 23 -9.28 20.68 -19.25
C ASP A 23 -9.16 19.97 -17.90
N VAL A 24 -8.01 19.34 -17.62
CA VAL A 24 -7.80 18.62 -16.37
C VAL A 24 -7.73 19.59 -15.19
N THR A 25 -8.55 19.35 -14.17
CA THR A 25 -8.59 20.14 -12.94
C THR A 25 -7.80 19.50 -11.79
N HIS A 26 -7.69 18.18 -11.77
CA HIS A 26 -6.95 17.42 -10.75
C HIS A 26 -6.28 16.22 -11.40
N VAL A 27 -5.06 15.90 -10.96
CA VAL A 27 -4.34 14.69 -11.37
C VAL A 27 -4.10 13.81 -10.15
N TRP A 28 -4.46 12.53 -10.25
CA TRP A 28 -4.11 11.51 -9.28
C TRP A 28 -3.13 10.52 -9.90
N ASN A 29 -1.89 10.54 -9.45
CA ASN A 29 -0.86 9.60 -9.86
C ASN A 29 -0.76 8.45 -8.86
N SER A 30 -1.37 7.31 -9.19
CA SER A 30 -1.33 6.08 -8.37
C SER A 30 -0.49 4.96 -9.00
N ALA A 31 0.04 5.14 -10.19
CA ALA A 31 0.90 4.16 -10.85
C ALA A 31 2.23 3.99 -10.10
N ALA A 32 2.63 2.74 -9.86
CA ALA A 32 3.88 2.46 -9.18
C ALA A 32 4.42 1.05 -9.49
N GLU A 33 5.74 0.94 -9.59
CA GLU A 33 6.47 -0.33 -9.44
C GLU A 33 6.60 -0.63 -7.94
N MET A 34 6.08 -1.78 -7.50
CA MET A 34 5.95 -2.12 -6.08
C MET A 34 6.95 -3.18 -5.59
N SER A 35 7.99 -3.49 -6.36
CA SER A 35 8.94 -4.53 -6.00
C SER A 35 9.78 -4.15 -4.78
N TYR A 36 9.86 -5.08 -3.81
CA TYR A 36 10.78 -4.98 -2.67
C TYR A 36 12.21 -5.39 -3.01
N SER A 37 12.45 -5.96 -4.20
CA SER A 37 13.79 -6.40 -4.60
C SER A 37 14.68 -5.23 -5.00
N LEU A 38 15.84 -5.10 -4.37
CA LEU A 38 16.85 -4.11 -4.79
C LEU A 38 17.37 -4.35 -6.22
N LYS A 39 17.26 -5.57 -6.76
CA LYS A 39 17.53 -5.85 -8.17
C LYS A 39 16.58 -5.11 -9.13
N LYS A 40 15.44 -4.63 -8.63
CA LYS A 40 14.44 -3.87 -9.38
C LYS A 40 14.53 -2.35 -9.11
N ILE A 41 15.66 -1.88 -8.57
CA ILE A 41 15.80 -0.45 -8.22
C ILE A 41 15.72 0.45 -9.46
N LEU A 42 16.33 0.08 -10.58
CA LEU A 42 16.26 0.90 -11.80
C LEU A 42 14.84 1.00 -12.36
N PRO A 43 14.10 -0.09 -12.62
CA PRO A 43 12.69 0.00 -13.00
C PRO A 43 11.83 0.78 -11.98
N ALA A 44 12.10 0.63 -10.68
CA ALA A 44 11.37 1.37 -9.66
C ALA A 44 11.68 2.88 -9.71
N MET A 45 12.90 3.29 -9.98
CA MET A 45 13.27 4.70 -10.15
C MET A 45 12.66 5.26 -11.44
N GLU A 46 12.69 4.54 -12.55
CA GLU A 46 12.06 4.94 -13.81
C GLU A 46 10.54 5.16 -13.63
N GLN A 47 9.85 4.17 -13.07
CA GLN A 47 8.39 4.22 -12.91
C GLN A 47 7.94 5.19 -11.81
N ASN A 48 8.56 5.13 -10.63
CA ASN A 48 8.07 5.86 -9.47
C ASN A 48 8.60 7.30 -9.41
N VAL A 49 9.81 7.56 -9.88
CA VAL A 49 10.43 8.89 -9.81
C VAL A 49 10.33 9.60 -11.15
N MET A 50 10.95 9.06 -12.20
CA MET A 50 11.07 9.77 -13.49
C MET A 50 9.70 9.98 -14.14
N ALA A 51 8.87 8.94 -14.21
CA ALA A 51 7.53 9.04 -14.79
C ALA A 51 6.62 9.98 -13.98
N SER A 52 6.66 9.91 -12.65
CA SER A 52 5.89 10.82 -11.78
C SER A 52 6.31 12.28 -11.97
N SER A 53 7.60 12.53 -12.06
CA SER A 53 8.16 13.88 -12.29
C SER A 53 7.80 14.41 -13.69
N THR A 54 7.87 13.56 -14.70
CA THR A 54 7.47 13.91 -16.06
C THR A 54 5.98 14.22 -16.12
N LEU A 55 5.12 13.40 -15.50
CA LEU A 55 3.68 13.66 -15.44
C LEU A 55 3.37 14.97 -14.73
N TYR A 56 4.04 15.25 -13.59
CA TYR A 56 3.90 16.52 -12.88
C TYR A 56 4.29 17.70 -13.76
N ALA A 57 5.45 17.62 -14.44
CA ALA A 57 5.95 18.71 -15.30
C ALA A 57 5.05 18.95 -16.51
N LEU A 58 4.54 17.88 -17.15
CA LEU A 58 3.57 18.01 -18.25
C LEU A 58 2.25 18.63 -17.77
N THR A 59 1.76 18.20 -16.59
CA THR A 59 0.57 18.78 -15.97
C THR A 59 0.76 20.26 -15.70
N ALA A 60 1.87 20.66 -15.06
CA ALA A 60 2.16 22.06 -14.73
C ALA A 60 2.25 22.95 -15.98
N ARG A 61 2.73 22.42 -17.12
CA ARG A 61 2.89 23.18 -18.38
C ARG A 61 1.61 23.26 -19.21
N HIS A 62 0.81 22.20 -19.22
CA HIS A 62 -0.29 22.07 -20.20
C HIS A 62 -1.68 22.11 -19.57
N ALA A 63 -1.83 21.75 -18.29
CA ALA A 63 -3.12 21.75 -17.60
C ALA A 63 -3.38 23.09 -16.91
N ARG A 64 -3.74 24.14 -17.68
CA ARG A 64 -3.95 25.50 -17.14
C ARG A 64 -5.05 25.60 -16.09
N ARG A 65 -5.96 24.65 -16.06
CA ARG A 65 -7.08 24.57 -15.09
C ARG A 65 -6.74 23.66 -13.90
N CYS A 66 -5.56 23.04 -13.89
CA CYS A 66 -5.20 22.11 -12.83
C CYS A 66 -4.98 22.83 -11.51
N GLN A 67 -5.79 22.48 -10.54
CA GLN A 67 -5.77 23.07 -9.20
C GLN A 67 -4.77 22.36 -8.29
N ARG A 68 -4.56 21.03 -8.51
CA ARG A 68 -3.67 20.25 -7.67
C ARG A 68 -3.26 18.92 -8.31
N PHE A 69 -2.00 18.55 -8.05
CA PHE A 69 -1.44 17.25 -8.36
C PHE A 69 -1.37 16.39 -7.09
N TYR A 70 -1.95 15.21 -7.12
CA TYR A 70 -1.92 14.23 -6.03
C TYR A 70 -0.99 13.07 -6.41
N HIS A 71 0.00 12.82 -5.58
CA HIS A 71 0.87 11.65 -5.71
C HIS A 71 0.55 10.64 -4.61
N VAL A 72 0.11 9.44 -5.01
CA VAL A 72 -0.10 8.34 -4.07
C VAL A 72 1.27 7.73 -3.75
N SER A 73 1.74 8.01 -2.54
CA SER A 73 2.98 7.51 -1.97
C SER A 73 2.70 6.35 -1.00
N THR A 74 3.43 6.27 0.09
CA THR A 74 3.22 5.31 1.17
C THR A 74 3.63 5.91 2.52
N ALA A 75 2.94 5.54 3.59
CA ALA A 75 3.33 5.93 4.95
C ALA A 75 4.72 5.37 5.34
N TYR A 76 5.15 4.31 4.69
CA TYR A 76 6.44 3.65 4.97
C TYR A 76 7.67 4.37 4.36
N THR A 77 7.52 5.53 3.71
CA THR A 77 8.64 6.42 3.38
C THR A 77 9.34 6.98 4.62
N ALA A 78 8.72 6.86 5.80
CA ALA A 78 9.31 7.21 7.09
C ALA A 78 10.55 6.38 7.45
N GLY A 79 10.67 5.14 6.89
CA GLY A 79 11.76 4.23 7.25
C GLY A 79 11.54 3.52 8.58
N PHE A 80 12.63 2.93 9.15
CA PHE A 80 12.54 2.03 10.29
C PHE A 80 13.07 2.60 11.62
N ASP A 81 13.72 3.77 11.62
CA ASP A 81 14.35 4.35 12.81
C ASP A 81 13.44 5.39 13.50
N VAL A 82 12.13 5.32 13.23
CA VAL A 82 11.15 6.27 13.77
C VAL A 82 9.90 5.52 14.22
N GLU A 83 9.42 5.81 15.42
CA GLU A 83 8.17 5.26 15.95
C GLU A 83 6.98 6.20 15.70
N GLU A 84 7.14 7.50 15.98
CA GLU A 84 6.10 8.50 15.72
C GLU A 84 6.36 9.19 14.39
N VAL A 85 5.44 9.02 13.43
CA VAL A 85 5.57 9.49 12.05
C VAL A 85 4.63 10.66 11.80
N HIS A 86 5.19 11.83 11.50
CA HIS A 86 4.45 13.05 11.21
C HIS A 86 4.14 13.21 9.71
N GLU A 87 3.08 13.97 9.40
CA GLU A 87 2.69 14.36 8.04
C GLU A 87 3.63 15.45 7.48
N ALA A 88 4.91 15.08 7.35
CA ALA A 88 6.01 15.94 6.91
C ALA A 88 6.94 15.20 5.94
N LEU A 89 7.82 15.91 5.24
CA LEU A 89 8.87 15.26 4.45
C LEU A 89 9.86 14.55 5.37
N HIS A 90 10.26 13.35 4.98
CA HIS A 90 11.23 12.57 5.73
C HIS A 90 12.64 12.82 5.21
N PHE A 91 13.56 13.17 6.11
CA PHE A 91 14.97 13.40 5.80
C PHE A 91 15.79 12.19 6.29
N THR A 92 16.64 11.66 5.39
CA THR A 92 17.56 10.53 5.70
C THR A 92 16.90 9.30 6.36
N PRO A 93 15.73 8.84 5.90
CA PRO A 93 15.09 7.66 6.49
C PRO A 93 15.90 6.39 6.19
N ARG A 94 15.90 5.42 7.12
CA ARG A 94 16.49 4.09 6.87
C ARG A 94 15.51 3.25 6.05
N LEU A 95 15.76 3.13 4.76
CA LEU A 95 14.94 2.39 3.79
C LEU A 95 15.64 1.09 3.40
N ILE A 96 14.90 0.00 3.24
CA ILE A 96 15.49 -1.34 3.07
C ILE A 96 15.13 -2.01 1.74
N ASN A 97 14.30 -1.40 0.91
CA ASN A 97 13.89 -2.00 -0.36
C ASN A 97 13.69 -0.95 -1.47
N ALA A 98 13.63 -1.43 -2.72
CA ALA A 98 13.50 -0.57 -3.90
C ALA A 98 12.20 0.24 -3.89
N TYR A 99 11.09 -0.33 -3.41
CA TYR A 99 9.81 0.37 -3.33
C TYR A 99 9.87 1.58 -2.40
N GLN A 100 10.32 1.39 -1.14
CA GLN A 100 10.43 2.51 -0.20
C GLN A 100 11.35 3.60 -0.74
N LEU A 101 12.55 3.20 -1.23
CA LEU A 101 13.53 4.15 -1.74
C LEU A 101 12.99 4.97 -2.91
N SER A 102 12.35 4.33 -3.89
CA SER A 102 11.80 5.03 -5.04
C SER A 102 10.60 5.91 -4.70
N LYS A 103 9.73 5.50 -3.76
CA LYS A 103 8.61 6.34 -3.30
C LYS A 103 9.10 7.56 -2.52
N TRP A 104 10.08 7.40 -1.62
CA TRP A 104 10.71 8.51 -0.93
C TRP A 104 11.43 9.48 -1.89
N ALA A 105 12.20 8.95 -2.84
CA ALA A 105 12.87 9.76 -3.85
C ALA A 105 11.85 10.52 -4.75
N ALA A 106 10.71 9.88 -5.08
CA ALA A 106 9.64 10.53 -5.83
C ALA A 106 9.04 11.73 -5.06
N GLU A 107 8.79 11.58 -3.76
CA GLU A 107 8.29 12.69 -2.94
C GLU A 107 9.26 13.87 -2.91
N THR A 108 10.53 13.61 -2.69
CA THR A 108 11.59 14.64 -2.67
C THR A 108 11.71 15.34 -4.02
N ASN A 109 11.68 14.56 -5.11
CA ASN A 109 11.79 15.11 -6.46
C ASN A 109 10.56 15.94 -6.86
N LEU A 110 9.33 15.46 -6.54
CA LEU A 110 8.10 16.21 -6.77
C LEU A 110 8.06 17.51 -5.95
N PHE A 111 8.57 17.49 -4.72
CA PHE A 111 8.68 18.71 -3.91
C PHE A 111 9.63 19.72 -4.58
N GLN A 112 10.77 19.30 -5.12
CA GLN A 112 11.68 20.17 -5.89
C GLN A 112 10.99 20.73 -7.12
N HIS A 113 10.30 19.92 -7.92
CA HIS A 113 9.52 20.39 -9.06
C HIS A 113 8.43 21.40 -8.66
N HIS A 114 7.78 21.19 -7.49
CA HIS A 114 6.83 22.17 -6.97
C HIS A 114 7.50 23.51 -6.68
N GLN A 115 8.73 23.53 -6.12
CA GLN A 115 9.46 24.79 -5.87
C GLN A 115 9.71 25.58 -7.15
N GLU A 116 9.90 24.89 -8.27
CA GLU A 116 10.15 25.52 -9.59
C GLU A 116 8.85 25.92 -10.30
N MET A 117 7.89 24.99 -10.40
CA MET A 117 6.71 25.11 -11.27
C MET A 117 5.45 25.63 -10.56
N LYS A 118 5.43 25.61 -9.22
CA LYS A 118 4.36 26.12 -8.35
C LYS A 118 2.98 25.45 -8.50
N LEU A 119 2.85 24.31 -9.23
CA LEU A 119 1.61 23.56 -9.24
C LEU A 119 1.38 22.95 -7.84
N PRO A 120 0.24 23.20 -7.17
CA PRO A 120 -0.02 22.65 -5.84
C PRO A 120 0.11 21.13 -5.81
N LEU A 121 0.79 20.62 -4.76
CA LEU A 121 1.16 19.21 -4.60
C LEU A 121 0.54 18.60 -3.35
N THR A 122 -0.02 17.42 -3.46
CA THR A 122 -0.38 16.59 -2.30
C THR A 122 0.35 15.24 -2.37
N LEU A 123 1.07 14.93 -1.30
CA LEU A 123 1.64 13.61 -1.05
C LEU A 123 0.65 12.81 -0.18
N PHE A 124 -0.02 11.85 -0.80
CA PHE A 124 -1.02 11.02 -0.13
C PHE A 124 -0.41 9.67 0.21
N ARG A 125 -0.30 9.35 1.50
CA ARG A 125 0.48 8.22 2.03
C ARG A 125 -0.41 7.17 2.71
N PRO A 126 -0.93 6.18 1.97
CA PRO A 126 -1.60 5.04 2.59
C PRO A 126 -0.63 4.18 3.41
N SER A 127 -1.12 3.55 4.48
CA SER A 127 -0.46 2.42 5.13
C SER A 127 -0.69 1.12 4.34
N ALA A 128 -0.63 -0.05 4.98
CA ALA A 128 -0.92 -1.32 4.31
C ALA A 128 -2.41 -1.41 3.96
N VAL A 129 -2.70 -1.28 2.66
CA VAL A 129 -4.07 -1.32 2.15
C VAL A 129 -4.54 -2.77 2.08
N ILE A 130 -5.71 -3.03 2.68
CA ILE A 130 -6.40 -4.32 2.64
C ILE A 130 -7.71 -4.22 1.87
N GLY A 131 -8.50 -5.31 1.85
CA GLY A 131 -9.75 -5.38 1.11
C GLY A 131 -10.81 -4.35 1.52
N HIS A 132 -11.89 -4.30 0.77
CA HIS A 132 -13.06 -3.45 1.04
C HIS A 132 -13.71 -3.84 2.37
N GLN A 133 -14.02 -2.88 3.22
CA GLN A 133 -14.49 -3.09 4.59
C GLN A 133 -15.72 -4.01 4.68
N ALA A 134 -16.70 -3.83 3.79
CA ALA A 134 -17.94 -4.60 3.82
C ALA A 134 -17.85 -5.96 3.12
N THR A 135 -17.09 -6.07 2.02
CA THR A 135 -17.07 -7.26 1.16
C THR A 135 -15.79 -8.08 1.26
N GLY A 136 -14.72 -7.50 1.81
CA GLY A 136 -13.39 -8.09 1.79
C GLY A 136 -12.70 -8.05 0.42
N TRP A 137 -13.37 -7.55 -0.63
CA TRP A 137 -12.82 -7.53 -1.99
C TRP A 137 -11.42 -6.92 -2.04
N SER A 138 -10.50 -7.62 -2.69
CA SER A 138 -9.12 -7.19 -2.93
C SER A 138 -8.68 -7.62 -4.32
N THR A 139 -7.59 -7.06 -4.81
CA THR A 139 -7.04 -7.39 -6.14
C THR A 139 -6.37 -8.77 -6.22
N GLY A 140 -6.31 -9.53 -5.12
CA GLY A 140 -5.61 -10.81 -5.06
C GLY A 140 -4.08 -10.71 -5.03
N VAL A 141 -3.52 -9.50 -5.07
CA VAL A 141 -2.06 -9.32 -5.07
C VAL A 141 -1.49 -9.64 -3.68
N SER A 142 -0.49 -10.51 -3.63
CA SER A 142 0.20 -10.92 -2.41
C SER A 142 1.19 -9.84 -1.93
N PHE A 143 0.69 -8.84 -1.20
CA PHE A 143 1.49 -7.74 -0.65
C PHE A 143 1.14 -7.48 0.82
N GLY A 144 2.08 -6.97 1.61
CA GLY A 144 1.86 -6.62 3.02
C GLY A 144 1.25 -7.77 3.81
N LEU A 145 0.07 -7.56 4.40
CA LEU A 145 -0.66 -8.56 5.18
C LEU A 145 -0.97 -9.83 4.35
N PHE A 146 -1.31 -9.68 3.09
CA PHE A 146 -1.62 -10.82 2.21
C PHE A 146 -0.40 -11.69 1.88
N CYS A 147 0.81 -11.13 1.88
CA CYS A 147 2.03 -11.93 1.76
C CYS A 147 2.26 -12.82 3.00
N LEU A 148 1.90 -12.34 4.19
CA LEU A 148 1.96 -13.16 5.40
C LEU A 148 0.91 -14.28 5.36
N ALA A 149 -0.30 -13.98 4.87
CA ALA A 149 -1.35 -14.97 4.64
C ALA A 149 -0.95 -16.03 3.59
N GLU A 150 -0.21 -15.65 2.55
CA GLU A 150 0.37 -16.58 1.56
C GLU A 150 1.32 -17.60 2.24
N GLY A 151 2.13 -17.12 3.20
CA GLY A 151 2.96 -18.01 4.01
C GLY A 151 2.13 -19.06 4.78
N ILE A 152 1.01 -18.63 5.38
CA ILE A 152 0.10 -19.54 6.10
C ILE A 152 -0.57 -20.53 5.12
N LEU A 153 -1.02 -20.04 3.95
CA LEU A 153 -1.58 -20.88 2.89
C LEU A 153 -0.56 -21.94 2.41
N HIS A 154 0.73 -21.56 2.32
CA HIS A 154 1.79 -22.53 1.99
C HIS A 154 1.86 -23.67 3.02
N GLY A 155 1.75 -23.38 4.31
CA GLY A 155 1.66 -24.39 5.36
C GLY A 155 0.49 -25.37 5.14
N LYS A 156 -0.68 -24.86 4.77
CA LYS A 156 -1.85 -25.69 4.40
C LYS A 156 -1.57 -26.61 3.21
N ARG A 157 -0.93 -26.07 2.16
CA ARG A 157 -0.55 -26.84 0.96
C ARG A 157 0.46 -27.97 1.27
N ARG A 158 1.27 -27.79 2.30
CA ARG A 158 2.22 -28.79 2.81
C ARG A 158 1.57 -29.76 3.81
N ASN A 159 0.25 -29.72 3.97
CA ASN A 159 -0.54 -30.56 4.91
C ASN A 159 -0.06 -30.42 6.36
N ALA A 160 0.47 -29.28 6.75
CA ALA A 160 0.84 -29.02 8.13
C ALA A 160 -0.42 -28.86 9.00
N GLY A 161 -0.43 -29.39 10.21
CA GLY A 161 -1.46 -29.12 11.23
C GLY A 161 -1.10 -27.89 12.07
N GLN A 162 0.20 -27.57 12.16
CA GLN A 162 0.77 -26.46 12.88
C GLN A 162 1.93 -25.86 12.09
N ILE A 163 2.13 -24.55 12.19
CA ILE A 163 3.25 -23.80 11.62
C ILE A 163 3.81 -22.83 12.63
N HIS A 164 5.11 -22.49 12.48
CA HIS A 164 5.77 -21.47 13.29
C HIS A 164 6.10 -20.28 12.40
N LEU A 165 5.66 -19.08 12.82
CA LEU A 165 5.97 -17.82 12.17
C LEU A 165 7.01 -17.07 13.01
N ASP A 166 8.20 -16.86 12.46
CA ASP A 166 9.24 -16.03 13.06
C ASP A 166 8.88 -14.54 12.89
N LEU A 167 7.85 -14.12 13.62
CA LEU A 167 7.35 -12.76 13.70
C LEU A 167 7.13 -12.36 15.16
N LYS A 168 7.24 -11.07 15.43
CA LYS A 168 6.89 -10.49 16.73
C LYS A 168 5.37 -10.40 16.85
N GLU A 169 4.76 -11.28 17.64
CA GLU A 169 3.29 -11.35 17.79
C GLU A 169 2.64 -10.06 18.29
N ASP A 170 3.36 -9.31 19.15
CA ASP A 170 2.89 -8.06 19.78
C ASP A 170 3.21 -6.80 18.93
N ALA A 171 4.00 -6.92 17.86
CA ALA A 171 4.20 -5.82 16.93
C ALA A 171 2.85 -5.38 16.34
N ARG A 172 2.71 -4.10 16.02
CA ARG A 172 1.43 -3.54 15.60
C ARG A 172 1.44 -3.15 14.13
N LEU A 173 0.52 -3.74 13.37
CA LEU A 173 0.28 -3.43 11.97
C LEU A 173 -0.75 -2.30 11.85
N ASN A 174 -0.41 -1.27 11.09
CA ASN A 174 -1.39 -0.29 10.67
C ASN A 174 -1.97 -0.71 9.30
N LEU A 175 -3.27 -0.96 9.28
CA LEU A 175 -4.02 -1.45 8.13
C LEU A 175 -5.14 -0.46 7.77
N VAL A 176 -5.35 -0.21 6.48
CA VAL A 176 -6.42 0.65 5.98
C VAL A 176 -7.23 -0.07 4.90
N CYS A 177 -8.56 0.03 4.95
CA CYS A 177 -9.42 -0.55 3.92
C CYS A 177 -9.41 0.30 2.64
N ILE A 178 -9.48 -0.35 1.46
CA ILE A 178 -9.44 0.34 0.17
C ILE A 178 -10.56 1.37 0.01
N ASP A 179 -11.76 1.09 0.48
CA ASP A 179 -12.89 2.02 0.43
C ASP A 179 -12.67 3.24 1.35
N THR A 180 -11.96 3.10 2.46
CA THR A 180 -11.53 4.24 3.29
C THR A 180 -10.50 5.11 2.56
N VAL A 181 -9.53 4.48 1.86
CA VAL A 181 -8.57 5.21 1.02
C VAL A 181 -9.28 6.03 -0.04
N VAL A 182 -10.22 5.40 -0.78
CA VAL A 182 -11.00 6.08 -1.82
C VAL A 182 -11.89 7.18 -1.26
N ARG A 183 -12.57 6.94 -0.14
CA ARG A 183 -13.41 7.94 0.53
C ARG A 183 -12.59 9.16 0.95
N ARG A 184 -11.47 8.97 1.67
CA ARG A 184 -10.61 10.08 2.11
C ARG A 184 -10.01 10.84 0.92
N ALA A 185 -9.61 10.15 -0.14
CA ALA A 185 -9.14 10.78 -1.38
C ALA A 185 -10.24 11.65 -2.02
N ARG A 186 -11.48 11.16 -2.08
CA ARG A 186 -12.62 11.90 -2.61
C ARG A 186 -12.96 13.13 -1.77
N GLU A 187 -12.97 13.00 -0.45
CA GLU A 187 -13.26 14.14 0.44
C GLU A 187 -12.14 15.19 0.37
N LEU A 188 -10.88 14.78 0.16
CA LEU A 188 -9.80 15.72 -0.12
C LEU A 188 -10.04 16.56 -1.39
N LEU A 189 -10.67 16.04 -2.43
CA LEU A 189 -11.03 16.84 -3.62
C LEU A 189 -12.04 17.96 -3.31
N ARG A 190 -12.88 17.76 -2.30
CA ARG A 190 -13.93 18.71 -1.90
C ARG A 190 -13.45 19.74 -0.90
N ALA A 191 -12.36 19.46 -0.18
CA ALA A 191 -11.85 20.27 0.91
C ALA A 191 -10.91 21.39 0.47
N GLU A 192 -11.09 22.00 -0.70
CA GLU A 192 -10.08 22.89 -1.33
C GLU A 192 -9.80 24.21 -0.59
N ALA A 193 -10.78 24.76 0.10
CA ALA A 193 -10.72 26.11 0.67
C ALA A 193 -9.63 26.35 1.73
N HIS A 194 -9.01 25.30 2.29
CA HIS A 194 -8.08 25.41 3.42
C HIS A 194 -6.71 24.77 3.17
N ARG A 195 -6.28 24.62 1.91
CA ARG A 195 -5.07 23.88 1.55
C ARG A 195 -3.86 24.74 1.37
N GLN A 196 -2.72 24.26 1.87
CA GLN A 196 -1.42 24.83 1.60
C GLN A 196 -0.92 24.40 0.19
N PRO A 197 0.06 25.14 -0.39
CA PRO A 197 0.65 24.77 -1.69
C PRO A 197 1.22 23.34 -1.73
N VAL A 198 1.78 22.88 -0.61
CA VAL A 198 2.21 21.47 -0.43
C VAL A 198 1.50 20.90 0.78
N GLU A 199 0.85 19.76 0.59
CA GLU A 199 0.17 18.99 1.64
C GLU A 199 0.71 17.58 1.68
N ILE A 200 0.84 17.05 2.89
CA ILE A 200 1.24 15.66 3.13
C ILE A 200 0.21 15.04 4.07
N PHE A 201 -0.40 13.93 3.66
CA PHE A 201 -1.44 13.27 4.42
C PHE A 201 -1.15 11.79 4.61
N HIS A 202 -1.28 11.32 5.84
CA HIS A 202 -1.31 9.89 6.13
C HIS A 202 -2.74 9.35 6.00
N CYS A 203 -2.96 8.46 5.04
CA CYS A 203 -4.22 7.72 4.89
C CYS A 203 -4.09 6.33 5.51
N VAL A 204 -4.19 6.26 6.81
CA VAL A 204 -3.88 5.09 7.63
C VAL A 204 -5.09 4.67 8.45
N GLY A 205 -5.10 3.46 8.98
CA GLY A 205 -6.09 3.06 9.97
C GLY A 205 -5.93 3.86 11.26
N ASP A 206 -7.05 4.22 11.89
CA ASP A 206 -7.02 4.99 13.14
C ASP A 206 -6.51 4.16 14.32
N GLU A 207 -6.56 2.85 14.20
CA GLU A 207 -6.05 1.88 15.17
C GLU A 207 -5.10 0.89 14.49
N SER A 208 -4.12 0.41 15.25
CA SER A 208 -3.20 -0.64 14.81
C SER A 208 -3.50 -1.94 15.56
N LEU A 209 -3.47 -3.07 14.85
CA LEU A 209 -3.69 -4.40 15.40
C LEU A 209 -2.37 -5.12 15.68
N ARG A 210 -2.34 -5.96 16.70
CA ARG A 210 -1.22 -6.89 16.90
C ARG A 210 -1.10 -7.85 15.70
N VAL A 211 0.11 -8.23 15.36
CA VAL A 211 0.37 -9.21 14.29
C VAL A 211 -0.41 -10.50 14.51
N ALA A 212 -0.44 -10.98 15.77
CA ALA A 212 -1.22 -12.17 16.13
C ALA A 212 -2.71 -12.02 15.79
N GLU A 213 -3.32 -10.88 16.13
CA GLU A 213 -4.74 -10.60 15.84
C GLU A 213 -5.03 -10.48 14.34
N ALA A 214 -4.09 -9.92 13.59
CA ALA A 214 -4.24 -9.74 12.15
C ALA A 214 -4.09 -11.07 11.36
N LEU A 215 -3.31 -12.04 11.87
CA LEU A 215 -3.06 -13.31 11.18
C LEU A 215 -3.94 -14.46 11.66
N GLU A 216 -4.54 -14.37 12.85
CA GLU A 216 -5.44 -15.38 13.40
C GLU A 216 -6.55 -15.80 12.42
N PRO A 217 -7.24 -14.87 11.73
CA PRO A 217 -8.28 -15.24 10.77
C PRO A 217 -7.79 -16.13 9.62
N ALA A 218 -6.56 -15.93 9.13
CA ALA A 218 -5.99 -16.77 8.08
C ALA A 218 -5.73 -18.19 8.57
N GLY A 219 -5.15 -18.34 9.77
CA GLY A 219 -4.97 -19.65 10.40
C GLY A 219 -6.30 -20.37 10.62
N SER A 220 -7.28 -19.67 11.18
CA SER A 220 -8.62 -20.21 11.43
C SER A 220 -9.32 -20.66 10.15
N LEU A 221 -9.34 -19.85 9.09
CA LEU A 221 -9.95 -20.16 7.79
C LEU A 221 -9.31 -21.38 7.12
N LEU A 222 -8.03 -21.62 7.34
CA LEU A 222 -7.28 -22.72 6.75
C LEU A 222 -7.21 -23.96 7.65
N GLY A 223 -7.76 -23.89 8.86
CA GLY A 223 -7.68 -24.98 9.86
C GLY A 223 -6.24 -25.27 10.32
N LEU A 224 -5.41 -24.21 10.44
CA LEU A 224 -4.01 -24.30 10.85
C LEU A 224 -3.78 -23.64 12.21
N ARG A 225 -3.04 -24.30 13.07
CA ARG A 225 -2.51 -23.70 14.28
C ARG A 225 -1.28 -22.86 13.94
N VAL A 226 -1.37 -21.55 14.15
CA VAL A 226 -0.25 -20.62 13.99
C VAL A 226 0.38 -20.36 15.35
N VAL A 227 1.68 -20.60 15.46
CA VAL A 227 2.51 -20.34 16.65
C VAL A 227 3.55 -19.31 16.29
N PHE A 228 3.76 -18.31 17.13
CA PHE A 228 4.80 -17.30 16.91
C PHE A 228 6.12 -17.76 17.55
N GLY A 229 7.19 -17.68 16.78
CA GLY A 229 8.51 -18.10 17.23
C GLY A 229 9.40 -18.61 16.09
N PRO A 230 10.64 -18.99 16.39
CA PRO A 230 11.60 -19.45 15.40
C PRO A 230 11.11 -20.71 14.68
N PRO A 231 11.53 -20.93 13.41
CA PRO A 231 11.22 -22.14 12.65
C PRO A 231 11.64 -23.42 13.39
N GLN A 232 10.75 -24.40 13.44
CA GLN A 232 11.00 -25.70 14.06
C GLN A 232 10.85 -26.86 13.07
N LEU A 233 10.12 -26.63 11.97
CA LEU A 233 9.83 -27.61 10.93
C LEU A 233 10.40 -27.14 9.59
N GLU A 234 10.60 -28.06 8.66
CA GLU A 234 11.04 -27.71 7.30
C GLU A 234 10.07 -26.76 6.60
N VAL A 235 8.77 -26.98 6.76
CA VAL A 235 7.73 -26.09 6.21
C VAL A 235 7.83 -24.67 6.76
N ASP A 236 8.23 -24.48 8.01
CA ASP A 236 8.40 -23.17 8.61
C ASP A 236 9.55 -22.39 7.92
N ALA A 237 10.64 -23.09 7.56
CA ALA A 237 11.74 -22.49 6.81
C ALA A 237 11.31 -22.09 5.38
N GLU A 238 10.41 -22.85 4.75
CA GLU A 238 9.82 -22.50 3.47
C GLU A 238 8.93 -21.25 3.59
N ILE A 239 8.07 -21.21 4.61
CA ILE A 239 7.22 -20.05 4.92
C ILE A 239 8.07 -18.80 5.18
N HIS A 240 9.15 -18.93 5.97
CA HIS A 240 10.05 -17.82 6.25
C HIS A 240 10.63 -17.22 4.96
N ARG A 241 11.00 -18.05 3.98
CA ARG A 241 11.48 -17.56 2.66
C ARG A 241 10.42 -16.76 1.90
N ILE A 242 9.15 -17.14 2.00
CA ILE A 242 8.02 -16.42 1.39
C ILE A 242 7.83 -15.05 2.05
N ILE A 243 7.74 -15.01 3.40
CA ILE A 243 7.43 -13.78 4.14
C ILE A 243 8.63 -12.88 4.40
N LYS A 244 9.87 -13.33 4.14
CA LYS A 244 11.13 -12.67 4.50
C LYS A 244 11.17 -11.17 4.19
N LYS A 245 10.65 -10.75 3.03
CA LYS A 245 10.68 -9.36 2.60
C LYS A 245 9.67 -8.49 3.35
N ASN A 246 8.61 -9.08 3.89
CA ASN A 246 7.58 -8.40 4.65
C ASN A 246 7.81 -8.48 6.17
N LYS A 247 8.65 -9.42 6.64
CA LYS A 247 8.98 -9.59 8.05
C LYS A 247 9.43 -8.28 8.73
N PRO A 248 10.34 -7.46 8.17
CA PRO A 248 10.73 -6.21 8.83
C PRO A 248 9.55 -5.27 9.09
N PHE A 249 8.56 -5.24 8.17
CA PHE A 249 7.34 -4.44 8.34
C PHE A 249 6.40 -5.03 9.37
N ALA A 250 6.28 -6.36 9.41
CA ALA A 250 5.46 -7.06 10.40
C ALA A 250 6.04 -6.94 11.82
N ASP A 251 7.35 -6.92 11.96
CA ASP A 251 8.04 -6.84 13.24
C ASP A 251 8.23 -5.42 13.79
N SER A 252 7.79 -4.40 13.05
CA SER A 252 7.93 -2.99 13.41
C SER A 252 6.57 -2.36 13.71
N THR A 253 6.58 -1.42 14.63
CA THR A 253 5.40 -0.63 15.00
C THR A 253 5.64 0.83 14.63
N TRP A 254 4.67 1.46 13.96
CA TRP A 254 4.67 2.89 13.67
C TRP A 254 3.39 3.53 14.18
N HIS A 255 3.52 4.71 14.77
CA HIS A 255 2.43 5.58 15.17
C HIS A 255 2.30 6.73 14.16
N PHE A 256 1.49 6.52 13.12
CA PHE A 256 1.27 7.53 12.07
C PHE A 256 0.32 8.61 12.57
N ARG A 257 0.79 9.85 12.62
CA ARG A 257 -0.06 11.02 12.90
C ARG A 257 -0.96 11.31 11.68
N THR A 258 -2.18 11.74 11.97
CA THR A 258 -3.20 12.09 10.97
C THR A 258 -3.83 13.46 11.27
N ASP A 259 -3.14 14.28 12.03
CA ASP A 259 -3.69 15.55 12.54
C ASP A 259 -4.02 16.50 11.41
N ARG A 260 -3.13 16.59 10.40
CA ARG A 260 -3.34 17.45 9.24
C ARG A 260 -4.48 16.95 8.37
N LEU A 261 -4.55 15.64 8.10
CA LEU A 261 -5.67 15.05 7.38
C LEU A 261 -7.00 15.33 8.09
N LYS A 262 -7.06 15.10 9.40
CA LYS A 262 -8.25 15.38 10.23
C LYS A 262 -8.64 16.85 10.19
N GLN A 263 -7.69 17.74 10.33
CA GLN A 263 -7.92 19.19 10.25
C GLN A 263 -8.52 19.61 8.89
N VAL A 264 -7.98 19.08 7.79
CA VAL A 264 -8.44 19.44 6.43
C VAL A 264 -9.81 18.87 6.11
N LEU A 265 -10.10 17.64 6.56
CA LEU A 265 -11.38 17.00 6.32
C LEU A 265 -12.49 17.45 7.30
N GLY A 266 -12.12 17.93 8.50
CA GLY A 266 -13.10 18.33 9.51
C GLY A 266 -14.17 17.27 9.75
N ASP A 267 -15.43 17.65 9.67
CA ASP A 267 -16.60 16.75 9.86
C ASP A 267 -16.72 15.64 8.80
N ALA A 268 -16.05 15.79 7.65
CA ALA A 268 -15.99 14.73 6.62
C ALA A 268 -15.00 13.62 6.96
N TYR A 269 -14.18 13.80 8.01
CA TYR A 269 -13.30 12.74 8.48
C TYR A 269 -14.10 11.64 9.18
N VAL A 270 -14.13 10.45 8.58
CA VAL A 270 -14.74 9.28 9.20
C VAL A 270 -13.63 8.35 9.67
N PRO A 271 -13.49 8.11 10.98
CA PRO A 271 -12.54 7.15 11.53
C PRO A 271 -12.78 5.75 10.96
N GLN A 272 -11.71 4.99 10.81
CA GLN A 272 -11.77 3.58 10.47
C GLN A 272 -11.32 2.74 11.65
N SER A 273 -12.27 2.14 12.36
CA SER A 273 -11.98 1.09 13.34
C SER A 273 -11.70 -0.22 12.61
N MET A 274 -10.54 -0.80 12.88
CA MET A 274 -10.16 -2.11 12.37
C MET A 274 -10.58 -3.17 13.38
N ASN A 275 -11.29 -4.22 12.93
CA ASN A 275 -11.71 -5.31 13.78
C ASN A 275 -11.49 -6.67 13.11
N ARG A 276 -11.61 -7.75 13.91
CA ARG A 276 -11.39 -9.12 13.47
C ARG A 276 -12.27 -9.50 12.26
N GLU A 277 -13.51 -9.03 12.20
CA GLU A 277 -14.44 -9.39 11.12
C GLU A 277 -14.05 -8.76 9.78
N ILE A 278 -13.55 -7.52 9.77
CA ILE A 278 -13.02 -6.87 8.57
C ILE A 278 -11.80 -7.65 8.05
N ILE A 279 -10.88 -8.01 8.95
CA ILE A 279 -9.70 -8.81 8.59
C ILE A 279 -10.15 -10.17 8.05
N ARG A 280 -11.07 -10.86 8.73
CA ARG A 280 -11.58 -12.17 8.31
C ARG A 280 -12.16 -12.13 6.90
N ARG A 281 -12.98 -11.11 6.59
CA ARG A 281 -13.55 -10.93 5.23
C ARG A 281 -12.45 -10.70 4.18
N SER A 282 -11.49 -9.85 4.48
CA SER A 282 -10.36 -9.58 3.57
C SER A 282 -9.51 -10.82 3.33
N MET A 283 -9.22 -11.59 4.40
CA MET A 283 -8.49 -12.85 4.30
C MET A 283 -9.28 -13.92 3.51
N MET A 284 -10.58 -14.05 3.80
CA MET A 284 -11.44 -15.01 3.08
C MET A 284 -11.46 -14.72 1.58
N HIS A 285 -11.64 -13.46 1.19
CA HIS A 285 -11.63 -13.06 -0.22
C HIS A 285 -10.27 -13.35 -0.87
N PHE A 286 -9.17 -12.95 -0.23
CA PHE A 286 -7.82 -13.18 -0.72
C PHE A 286 -7.52 -14.68 -0.87
N LEU A 287 -7.76 -15.47 0.18
CA LEU A 287 -7.49 -16.91 0.17
C LEU A 287 -8.36 -17.66 -0.86
N ALA A 288 -9.64 -17.29 -1.00
CA ALA A 288 -10.52 -17.88 -2.01
C ALA A 288 -9.98 -17.62 -3.43
N HIS A 289 -9.55 -16.39 -3.72
CA HIS A 289 -8.94 -16.03 -5.00
C HIS A 289 -7.66 -16.85 -5.27
N ARG A 290 -6.77 -16.94 -4.29
CA ARG A 290 -5.51 -17.69 -4.41
C ARG A 290 -5.75 -19.20 -4.61
N LEU A 291 -6.73 -19.76 -3.91
CA LEU A 291 -7.11 -21.16 -4.07
C LEU A 291 -7.70 -21.45 -5.45
N GLN A 292 -8.49 -20.52 -6.01
CA GLN A 292 -9.00 -20.65 -7.38
C GLN A 292 -7.88 -20.58 -8.43
N GLU A 293 -6.91 -19.69 -8.29
CA GLU A 293 -5.75 -19.61 -9.18
C GLU A 293 -4.94 -20.91 -9.14
N LEU A 294 -4.68 -21.45 -7.95
CA LEU A 294 -3.94 -22.70 -7.75
C LEU A 294 -4.69 -23.93 -8.31
N ALA A 295 -6.02 -23.94 -8.23
CA ALA A 295 -6.83 -25.04 -8.80
C ALA A 295 -6.79 -25.07 -10.35
N GLN A 296 -6.44 -23.96 -10.98
CA GLN A 296 -6.27 -23.86 -12.44
C GLN A 296 -4.86 -24.27 -12.91
N GLU A 297 -3.90 -24.41 -11.99
CA GLU A 297 -2.56 -24.90 -12.33
C GLU A 297 -2.59 -26.41 -12.60
N PRO A 298 -2.00 -26.90 -13.72
CA PRO A 298 -1.98 -28.32 -14.05
C PRO A 298 -1.30 -29.15 -12.95
N GLY A 299 -2.04 -30.05 -12.32
CA GLY A 299 -1.54 -31.01 -11.32
C GLY A 299 -1.90 -30.74 -9.86
N MET A 300 -2.65 -29.69 -9.51
CA MET A 300 -2.96 -29.34 -8.10
C MET A 300 -4.42 -29.51 -7.64
N ALA A 301 -5.30 -30.09 -8.43
CA ALA A 301 -6.76 -30.10 -8.18
C ALA A 301 -7.22 -30.87 -6.92
N THR A 302 -6.36 -31.66 -6.23
CA THR A 302 -6.83 -32.65 -5.22
C THR A 302 -6.61 -32.22 -3.75
N ALA A 303 -5.93 -31.11 -3.45
CA ALA A 303 -5.48 -30.81 -2.08
C ALA A 303 -6.22 -29.64 -1.37
N LEU A 304 -7.24 -29.02 -1.98
CA LEU A 304 -7.68 -27.67 -1.57
C LEU A 304 -9.19 -27.53 -1.29
N ALA A 305 -9.82 -28.47 -0.57
CA ALA A 305 -11.14 -28.22 0.00
C ALA A 305 -11.01 -27.34 1.27
N MET A 306 -11.63 -26.17 1.29
CA MET A 306 -11.87 -25.44 2.55
C MET A 306 -12.95 -26.19 3.34
N PRO A 307 -12.82 -26.28 4.69
CA PRO A 307 -13.84 -26.86 5.55
C PRO A 307 -15.13 -26.07 5.55
#